data_31ce5f94bc75a497ea2529695dfe3ad0
#
_entry.id   31ce5f94bc75a497ea2529695dfe3ad0
#
_cell.length_a   1.000
_cell.length_b   1.000
_cell.length_c   1.000
_cell.angle_alpha   90.00
_cell.angle_beta   90.00
_cell.angle_gamma   90.00
#
_symmetry.space_group_name_H-M   'P 1'
#
loop_
_entity.id
_entity.type
_entity.pdbx_description
1 polymer ?
#
loop_
_entity_poly.entity_id
_entity_poly.type
_entity_poly.pdbx_seq_one_letter_code
_entity_poly.pdbx_strand_id
1 'polypeptide(L)'
;MNMTNKKTIEDIDVKGKRVLVRCDFNVPLQDGKISNDKRIAAAMPTIEYLVKNGARVVLCSHLGRPKGEVKAEFSLAPVAQRLSELLGKQVIFAGDVVGPDAKAKAQALKDGDVMLIENVRFHKEETKNDPAFAKELASLGEAFVNDAFGTAHRAHASTTGVADYLPAVCGYLIQKEIQFMGGALENPKRPFVAILGGAKVSDKIGVITNLLDKVDTLIIGGGMAYTFMKAQGHAIGSSLLEEDKLDAAKQMLADAEKKGVAFLLPKDNRIGDKFAEDCNTRVVNGDGIPEGWMGMDIGPETEREFAEAVGHAGTIIWNGPMGVFEMDKFAGGTNAIANAVAESGAISIIGGGDSVAAVTKLGYADKMSHISTGGGASLEFLEGLELPGIACLEDK
;
A
#
# COMPACT_ATOMS: atom_id res chain seq x y z
N MET A 1 -3.58 3.10 20.45
CA MET A 1 -2.27 3.76 20.24
C MET A 1 -2.42 4.77 19.13
N ASN A 2 -1.89 5.97 19.31
CA ASN A 2 -2.02 7.02 18.31
C ASN A 2 -0.87 6.89 17.30
N MET A 3 -1.12 6.23 16.17
CA MET A 3 -0.14 6.12 15.07
C MET A 3 0.00 7.43 14.28
N THR A 4 -0.82 8.45 14.57
CA THR A 4 -0.88 9.69 13.80
C THR A 4 0.00 10.81 14.33
N ASN A 5 0.49 10.71 15.57
CA ASN A 5 1.28 11.77 16.22
C ASN A 5 2.76 11.37 16.35
N LYS A 6 3.39 11.04 15.24
CA LYS A 6 4.80 10.62 15.21
C LYS A 6 5.74 11.78 14.89
N LYS A 7 6.93 11.79 15.52
CA LYS A 7 8.01 12.67 15.12
C LYS A 7 8.46 12.39 13.70
N THR A 8 8.88 13.44 13.01
CA THR A 8 9.38 13.39 11.64
C THR A 8 10.85 13.78 11.58
N ILE A 9 11.46 13.69 10.42
CA ILE A 9 12.84 14.16 10.19
C ILE A 9 13.02 15.66 10.50
N GLU A 10 11.96 16.44 10.53
CA GLU A 10 12.00 17.88 10.89
C GLU A 10 12.06 18.11 12.40
N ASP A 11 11.71 17.10 13.19
CA ASP A 11 11.65 17.20 14.66
C ASP A 11 12.99 16.81 15.33
N ILE A 12 14.02 16.46 14.54
CA ILE A 12 15.35 16.09 15.05
C ILE A 12 16.46 16.88 14.37
N ASP A 13 17.55 17.09 15.09
CA ASP A 13 18.77 17.65 14.52
C ASP A 13 19.59 16.56 13.82
N VAL A 14 19.77 16.69 12.53
CA VAL A 14 20.49 15.72 11.67
C VAL A 14 21.85 16.21 11.20
N LYS A 15 22.19 17.47 11.44
CA LYS A 15 23.43 18.09 10.95
C LYS A 15 24.67 17.37 11.51
N GLY A 16 25.53 16.91 10.60
CA GLY A 16 26.76 16.22 10.95
C GLY A 16 26.58 14.80 11.50
N LYS A 17 25.34 14.31 11.59
CA LYS A 17 25.02 12.97 12.11
C LYS A 17 24.85 11.96 10.99
N ARG A 18 25.28 10.73 11.25
CA ARG A 18 24.93 9.60 10.41
C ARG A 18 23.49 9.21 10.67
N VAL A 19 22.67 9.27 9.63
CA VAL A 19 21.25 8.93 9.71
C VAL A 19 20.99 7.67 8.89
N LEU A 20 20.58 6.60 9.57
CA LEU A 20 20.16 5.34 8.95
C LEU A 20 18.73 5.50 8.48
N VAL A 21 18.51 5.39 7.17
CA VAL A 21 17.19 5.56 6.54
C VAL A 21 16.74 4.25 5.93
N ARG A 22 15.62 3.71 6.42
CA ARG A 22 14.96 2.54 5.82
C ARG A 22 14.05 2.97 4.69
N CYS A 23 14.42 2.63 3.47
CA CYS A 23 13.65 2.88 2.26
C CYS A 23 13.01 1.60 1.72
N ASP A 24 12.08 1.73 0.80
CA ASP A 24 11.54 0.63 0.00
C ASP A 24 12.04 0.76 -1.45
N PHE A 25 13.15 0.10 -1.72
CA PHE A 25 13.76 0.00 -3.05
C PHE A 25 13.54 -1.37 -3.70
N ASN A 26 12.48 -2.06 -3.28
CA ASN A 26 12.06 -3.32 -3.89
C ASN A 26 11.43 -3.06 -5.27
N VAL A 27 12.27 -2.69 -6.21
CA VAL A 27 11.90 -2.34 -7.58
C VAL A 27 11.95 -3.55 -8.50
N PRO A 28 11.11 -3.59 -9.56
CA PRO A 28 11.19 -4.65 -10.56
C PRO A 28 12.45 -4.50 -11.41
N LEU A 29 13.15 -5.62 -11.62
CA LEU A 29 14.32 -5.73 -12.48
C LEU A 29 14.00 -6.61 -13.69
N GLN A 30 14.43 -6.16 -14.88
CA GLN A 30 14.45 -6.95 -16.10
C GLN A 30 15.87 -6.96 -16.65
N ASP A 31 16.46 -8.14 -16.82
CA ASP A 31 17.85 -8.29 -17.29
C ASP A 31 18.85 -7.43 -16.51
N GLY A 32 18.70 -7.37 -15.18
CA GLY A 32 19.56 -6.58 -14.30
C GLY A 32 19.32 -5.06 -14.34
N LYS A 33 18.30 -4.60 -15.07
CA LYS A 33 17.93 -3.18 -15.18
C LYS A 33 16.63 -2.88 -14.48
N ILE A 34 16.54 -1.71 -13.86
CA ILE A 34 15.32 -1.24 -13.22
C ILE A 34 14.29 -0.89 -14.30
N SER A 35 13.14 -1.59 -14.29
CA SER A 35 12.04 -1.35 -15.23
C SER A 35 11.05 -0.29 -14.73
N ASN A 36 11.02 -0.04 -13.43
CA ASN A 36 10.18 0.99 -12.80
C ASN A 36 10.86 1.53 -11.54
N ASP A 37 11.13 2.81 -11.52
CA ASP A 37 11.86 3.49 -10.44
C ASP A 37 10.97 4.32 -9.49
N LYS A 38 9.64 4.19 -9.58
CA LYS A 38 8.69 4.98 -8.77
C LYS A 38 8.96 4.92 -7.27
N ARG A 39 9.36 3.77 -6.75
CA ARG A 39 9.70 3.61 -5.33
C ARG A 39 10.96 4.36 -4.96
N ILE A 40 11.93 4.41 -5.84
CA ILE A 40 13.17 5.19 -5.62
C ILE A 40 12.83 6.68 -5.63
N ALA A 41 12.05 7.13 -6.63
CA ALA A 41 11.61 8.52 -6.72
C ALA A 41 10.79 8.95 -5.49
N ALA A 42 9.95 8.07 -4.95
CA ALA A 42 9.17 8.35 -3.75
C ALA A 42 10.00 8.59 -2.49
N ALA A 43 11.21 8.04 -2.40
CA ALA A 43 12.13 8.25 -1.29
C ALA A 43 12.96 9.55 -1.42
N MET A 44 12.98 10.18 -2.59
CA MET A 44 13.83 11.34 -2.87
C MET A 44 13.56 12.53 -1.94
N PRO A 45 12.31 12.92 -1.64
CA PRO A 45 12.07 14.07 -0.75
C PRO A 45 12.72 13.94 0.63
N THR A 46 12.69 12.75 1.23
CA THR A 46 13.34 12.48 2.52
C THR A 46 14.87 12.54 2.38
N ILE A 47 15.44 11.92 1.35
CA ILE A 47 16.88 11.91 1.11
C ILE A 47 17.41 13.33 0.86
N GLU A 48 16.73 14.10 0.01
CA GLU A 48 17.09 15.47 -0.33
C GLU A 48 17.04 16.39 0.90
N TYR A 49 16.01 16.25 1.74
CA TYR A 49 15.92 17.00 3.00
C TYR A 49 17.15 16.73 3.89
N LEU A 50 17.49 15.46 4.09
CA LEU A 50 18.62 15.06 4.92
C LEU A 50 19.94 15.59 4.36
N VAL A 51 20.16 15.47 3.06
CA VAL A 51 21.35 15.99 2.37
C VAL A 51 21.45 17.51 2.55
N LYS A 52 20.36 18.23 2.30
CA LYS A 52 20.30 19.69 2.41
C LYS A 52 20.58 20.18 3.84
N ASN A 53 20.22 19.40 4.84
CA ASN A 53 20.43 19.73 6.25
C ASN A 53 21.75 19.17 6.82
N GLY A 54 22.66 18.72 5.96
CA GLY A 54 24.01 18.32 6.34
C GLY A 54 24.12 16.98 7.05
N ALA A 55 23.12 16.10 6.89
CA ALA A 55 23.21 14.74 7.39
C ALA A 55 24.22 13.91 6.57
N ARG A 56 24.74 12.86 7.19
CA ARG A 56 25.51 11.77 6.55
C ARG A 56 24.55 10.61 6.40
N VAL A 57 24.10 10.35 5.17
CA VAL A 57 22.96 9.50 4.91
C VAL A 57 23.37 8.06 4.61
N VAL A 58 22.88 7.11 5.41
CA VAL A 58 23.05 5.67 5.22
C VAL A 58 21.72 5.06 4.86
N LEU A 59 21.52 4.69 3.59
CA LEU A 59 20.28 4.08 3.11
C LEU A 59 20.35 2.56 3.24
N CYS A 60 19.25 1.95 3.63
CA CYS A 60 19.07 0.51 3.61
C CYS A 60 17.69 0.12 3.04
N SER A 61 17.64 -1.03 2.39
CA SER A 61 16.42 -1.60 1.82
C SER A 61 16.57 -3.10 1.60
N HIS A 62 15.45 -3.75 1.37
CA HIS A 62 15.41 -5.09 0.79
C HIS A 62 15.15 -5.03 -0.72
N LEU A 63 15.44 -6.10 -1.40
CA LEU A 63 15.08 -6.36 -2.79
C LEU A 63 14.76 -7.84 -2.94
N GLY A 64 13.53 -8.17 -3.39
CA GLY A 64 13.11 -9.54 -3.60
C GLY A 64 13.11 -10.41 -2.34
N ARG A 65 13.29 -11.71 -2.56
CA ARG A 65 13.28 -12.73 -1.49
C ARG A 65 14.50 -13.66 -1.59
N PRO A 66 15.71 -13.20 -1.26
CA PRO A 66 16.92 -14.01 -1.35
C PRO A 66 17.04 -15.07 -0.24
N LYS A 67 16.16 -15.07 0.76
CA LYS A 67 16.07 -16.07 1.83
C LYS A 67 17.34 -16.19 2.69
N GLY A 68 17.99 -15.06 2.96
CA GLY A 68 19.19 -15.01 3.82
C GLY A 68 20.48 -15.43 3.09
N GLU A 69 20.47 -15.43 1.78
CA GLU A 69 21.62 -15.77 0.95
C GLU A 69 22.03 -14.58 0.09
N VAL A 70 23.33 -14.43 -0.15
CA VAL A 70 23.85 -13.45 -1.10
C VAL A 70 23.60 -13.94 -2.52
N LYS A 71 22.79 -13.19 -3.26
CA LYS A 71 22.45 -13.50 -4.67
C LYS A 71 22.61 -12.25 -5.52
N ALA A 72 23.46 -12.33 -6.55
CA ALA A 72 23.77 -11.21 -7.42
C ALA A 72 22.53 -10.56 -8.07
N GLU A 73 21.52 -11.38 -8.40
CA GLU A 73 20.24 -10.93 -8.98
C GLU A 73 19.41 -10.04 -8.05
N PHE A 74 19.68 -10.09 -6.73
CA PHE A 74 19.02 -9.27 -5.72
C PHE A 74 19.93 -8.20 -5.12
N SER A 75 21.07 -7.91 -5.77
CA SER A 75 21.95 -6.81 -5.34
C SER A 75 21.26 -5.46 -5.53
N LEU A 76 21.50 -4.54 -4.60
CA LEU A 76 21.05 -3.15 -4.67
C LEU A 76 21.99 -2.25 -5.50
N ALA A 77 23.05 -2.79 -6.11
CA ALA A 77 23.98 -2.00 -6.92
C ALA A 77 23.27 -1.20 -8.04
N PRO A 78 22.29 -1.75 -8.80
CA PRO A 78 21.54 -0.96 -9.79
C PRO A 78 20.75 0.20 -9.16
N VAL A 79 20.26 0.03 -7.94
CA VAL A 79 19.53 1.08 -7.19
C VAL A 79 20.49 2.22 -6.81
N ALA A 80 21.72 1.90 -6.36
CA ALA A 80 22.73 2.91 -6.05
C ALA A 80 23.08 3.76 -7.29
N GLN A 81 23.18 3.14 -8.45
CA GLN A 81 23.40 3.85 -9.72
C GLN A 81 22.23 4.78 -10.04
N ARG A 82 21.00 4.29 -9.94
CA ARG A 82 19.82 5.11 -10.23
C ARG A 82 19.66 6.27 -9.24
N LEU A 83 19.93 6.04 -7.97
CA LEU A 83 19.97 7.10 -6.96
C LEU A 83 20.98 8.17 -7.29
N SER A 84 22.17 7.78 -7.75
CA SER A 84 23.23 8.73 -8.16
C SER A 84 22.75 9.63 -9.29
N GLU A 85 22.06 9.07 -10.28
CA GLU A 85 21.48 9.83 -11.39
C GLU A 85 20.42 10.83 -10.90
N LEU A 86 19.50 10.39 -10.05
CA LEU A 86 18.41 11.23 -9.52
C LEU A 86 18.93 12.34 -8.59
N LEU A 87 19.93 12.05 -7.77
CA LEU A 87 20.53 13.02 -6.84
C LEU A 87 21.51 13.98 -7.55
N GLY A 88 21.97 13.65 -8.76
CA GLY A 88 23.03 14.41 -9.45
C GLY A 88 24.37 14.38 -8.72
N LYS A 89 24.59 13.38 -7.88
CA LYS A 89 25.84 13.15 -7.13
C LYS A 89 26.06 11.66 -6.89
N GLN A 90 27.32 11.27 -6.69
CA GLN A 90 27.64 9.88 -6.45
C GLN A 90 27.03 9.39 -5.13
N VAL A 91 26.30 8.27 -5.19
CA VAL A 91 25.90 7.46 -4.05
C VAL A 91 26.95 6.38 -3.84
N ILE A 92 27.52 6.33 -2.64
CA ILE A 92 28.54 5.34 -2.26
C ILE A 92 27.82 4.01 -2.02
N PHE A 93 28.22 2.96 -2.72
CA PHE A 93 27.65 1.63 -2.54
C PHE A 93 28.58 0.73 -1.71
N ALA A 94 28.04 0.13 -0.65
CA ALA A 94 28.75 -0.84 0.16
C ALA A 94 28.47 -2.27 -0.33
N GLY A 95 29.53 -3.10 -0.41
CA GLY A 95 29.41 -4.48 -0.87
C GLY A 95 28.88 -5.46 0.17
N ASP A 96 28.62 -5.01 1.38
CA ASP A 96 28.04 -5.79 2.47
C ASP A 96 26.95 -4.99 3.21
N VAL A 97 26.33 -5.60 4.20
CA VAL A 97 25.24 -4.99 4.99
C VAL A 97 25.77 -4.40 6.29
N VAL A 98 26.39 -5.22 7.13
CA VAL A 98 26.94 -4.83 8.45
C VAL A 98 28.41 -5.26 8.61
N GLY A 99 29.05 -5.57 7.51
CA GLY A 99 30.43 -6.02 7.45
C GLY A 99 31.44 -4.87 7.44
N PRO A 100 32.72 -5.20 7.23
CA PRO A 100 33.81 -4.21 7.26
C PRO A 100 33.65 -3.09 6.23
N ASP A 101 33.14 -3.39 5.04
CA ASP A 101 33.00 -2.41 3.97
C ASP A 101 31.94 -1.35 4.32
N ALA A 102 30.76 -1.78 4.73
CA ALA A 102 29.69 -0.87 5.18
C ALA A 102 30.14 -0.01 6.36
N LYS A 103 30.78 -0.58 7.35
CA LYS A 103 31.26 0.13 8.54
C LYS A 103 32.31 1.18 8.19
N ALA A 104 33.29 0.82 7.36
CA ALA A 104 34.35 1.74 6.94
C ALA A 104 33.80 2.91 6.11
N LYS A 105 32.90 2.63 5.16
CA LYS A 105 32.28 3.65 4.32
C LYS A 105 31.36 4.57 5.13
N ALA A 106 30.59 4.04 6.07
CA ALA A 106 29.74 4.85 6.95
C ALA A 106 30.57 5.83 7.81
N GLN A 107 31.70 5.38 8.35
CA GLN A 107 32.59 6.25 9.12
C GLN A 107 33.28 7.32 8.28
N ALA A 108 33.52 7.06 7.02
CA ALA A 108 34.18 8.00 6.10
C ALA A 108 33.24 9.04 5.49
N LEU A 109 31.91 8.94 5.71
CA LEU A 109 30.94 9.89 5.18
C LEU A 109 31.19 11.31 5.68
N LYS A 110 31.04 12.26 4.80
CA LYS A 110 31.02 13.69 5.07
C LYS A 110 29.59 14.22 5.06
N ASP A 111 29.39 15.41 5.61
CA ASP A 111 28.09 16.06 5.61
C ASP A 111 27.54 16.22 4.19
N GLY A 112 26.31 15.72 3.97
CA GLY A 112 25.66 15.68 2.68
C GLY A 112 25.99 14.47 1.81
N ASP A 113 26.89 13.58 2.22
CA ASP A 113 27.14 12.33 1.51
C ASP A 113 26.01 11.34 1.69
N VAL A 114 25.81 10.49 0.69
CA VAL A 114 24.81 9.42 0.68
C VAL A 114 25.47 8.11 0.34
N MET A 115 25.24 7.08 1.14
CA MET A 115 25.60 5.71 0.84
C MET A 115 24.38 4.78 0.88
N LEU A 116 24.48 3.68 0.16
CA LEU A 116 23.51 2.57 0.19
C LEU A 116 24.27 1.30 0.57
N ILE A 117 23.79 0.58 1.58
CA ILE A 117 24.32 -0.74 1.92
C ILE A 117 23.65 -1.82 1.07
N GLU A 118 24.23 -3.02 1.07
CA GLU A 118 23.70 -4.15 0.31
C GLU A 118 22.36 -4.64 0.91
N ASN A 119 21.62 -5.46 0.16
CA ASN A 119 20.30 -5.98 0.49
C ASN A 119 20.25 -6.58 1.90
N VAL A 120 19.45 -5.98 2.78
CA VAL A 120 19.34 -6.44 4.20
C VAL A 120 18.83 -7.87 4.31
N ARG A 121 18.06 -8.37 3.31
CA ARG A 121 17.57 -9.76 3.27
C ARG A 121 18.61 -10.78 2.80
N PHE A 122 19.84 -10.36 2.52
CA PHE A 122 20.96 -11.29 2.43
C PHE A 122 21.31 -11.93 3.78
N HIS A 123 20.81 -11.34 4.87
CA HIS A 123 20.87 -11.88 6.22
C HIS A 123 19.51 -12.46 6.64
N LYS A 124 19.49 -13.73 7.05
CA LYS A 124 18.28 -14.38 7.57
C LYS A 124 17.76 -13.73 8.87
N GLU A 125 18.63 -13.05 9.58
CA GLU A 125 18.36 -12.33 10.82
C GLU A 125 17.44 -11.13 10.61
N GLU A 126 17.41 -10.55 9.41
CA GLU A 126 16.57 -9.40 9.05
C GLU A 126 15.08 -9.70 9.29
N THR A 127 14.56 -10.76 8.67
CA THR A 127 13.13 -11.10 8.76
C THR A 127 12.73 -11.67 10.11
N LYS A 128 13.70 -12.13 10.90
CA LYS A 128 13.50 -12.62 12.27
C LYS A 128 13.54 -11.50 13.32
N ASN A 129 13.83 -10.28 12.90
CA ASN A 129 14.06 -9.16 13.81
C ASN A 129 15.09 -9.51 14.92
N ASP A 130 16.19 -10.14 14.52
CA ASP A 130 17.24 -10.55 15.44
C ASP A 130 17.87 -9.32 16.13
N PRO A 131 17.91 -9.27 17.48
CA PRO A 131 18.41 -8.10 18.20
C PRO A 131 19.88 -7.79 17.94
N ALA A 132 20.73 -8.79 17.81
CA ALA A 132 22.15 -8.60 17.55
C ALA A 132 22.37 -8.01 16.15
N PHE A 133 21.65 -8.49 15.15
CA PHE A 133 21.69 -7.95 13.80
C PHE A 133 21.12 -6.51 13.74
N ALA A 134 20.03 -6.24 14.44
CA ALA A 134 19.46 -4.90 14.55
C ALA A 134 20.45 -3.92 15.19
N LYS A 135 21.18 -4.34 16.22
CA LYS A 135 22.24 -3.55 16.86
C LYS A 135 23.41 -3.27 15.91
N GLU A 136 23.80 -4.24 15.10
CA GLU A 136 24.84 -4.05 14.07
C GLU A 136 24.40 -3.04 13.00
N LEU A 137 23.15 -3.13 12.53
CA LEU A 137 22.57 -2.13 11.63
C LEU A 137 22.55 -0.73 12.27
N ALA A 138 22.10 -0.64 13.51
CA ALA A 138 22.02 0.61 14.26
C ALA A 138 23.39 1.27 14.45
N SER A 139 24.47 0.48 14.49
CA SER A 139 25.84 1.01 14.61
C SER A 139 26.28 1.86 13.40
N LEU A 140 25.60 1.73 12.28
CA LEU A 140 25.86 2.54 11.08
C LEU A 140 25.30 3.97 11.18
N GLY A 141 24.45 4.26 12.15
CA GLY A 141 23.82 5.56 12.33
C GLY A 141 23.83 6.08 13.77
N GLU A 142 23.39 7.31 13.93
CA GLU A 142 23.18 8.00 15.22
C GLU A 142 21.70 8.35 15.39
N ALA A 143 20.91 8.27 14.34
CA ALA A 143 19.46 8.36 14.31
C ALA A 143 18.91 7.42 13.24
N PHE A 144 17.66 7.01 13.41
CA PHE A 144 16.95 6.13 12.48
C PHE A 144 15.73 6.83 11.90
N VAL A 145 15.57 6.72 10.59
CA VAL A 145 14.40 7.21 9.85
C VAL A 145 13.74 6.04 9.14
N ASN A 146 12.48 5.78 9.44
CA ASN A 146 11.68 4.85 8.64
C ASN A 146 10.91 5.63 7.57
N ASP A 147 11.17 5.30 6.30
CA ASP A 147 10.49 5.87 5.14
C ASP A 147 9.89 4.78 4.23
N ALA A 148 9.79 3.56 4.75
CA ALA A 148 9.32 2.37 4.03
C ALA A 148 7.95 1.92 4.53
N PHE A 149 6.89 2.59 4.10
CA PHE A 149 5.53 2.25 4.51
C PHE A 149 5.12 0.83 4.08
N GLY A 150 5.49 0.41 2.87
CA GLY A 150 5.14 -0.91 2.33
C GLY A 150 5.62 -2.10 3.17
N THR A 151 6.61 -1.91 4.04
CA THR A 151 7.13 -2.93 4.95
C THR A 151 6.82 -2.66 6.43
N ALA A 152 6.11 -1.56 6.72
CA ALA A 152 5.85 -1.13 8.10
C ALA A 152 4.97 -2.10 8.91
N HIS A 153 4.21 -2.96 8.25
CA HIS A 153 3.39 -4.00 8.88
C HIS A 153 4.18 -5.21 9.38
N ARG A 154 5.49 -5.27 9.11
CA ARG A 154 6.36 -6.39 9.49
C ARG A 154 7.43 -5.93 10.46
N ALA A 155 7.52 -6.62 11.61
CA ALA A 155 8.58 -6.40 12.59
C ALA A 155 9.88 -7.06 12.11
N HIS A 156 10.62 -6.40 11.21
CA HIS A 156 11.94 -6.81 10.76
C HIS A 156 13.02 -5.97 11.45
N ALA A 157 14.27 -6.43 11.41
CA ALA A 157 15.38 -5.72 12.07
C ALA A 157 15.54 -4.29 11.55
N SER A 158 15.51 -4.10 10.21
CA SER A 158 15.71 -2.78 9.58
C SER A 158 14.49 -1.86 9.63
N THR A 159 13.29 -2.38 9.93
CA THR A 159 12.06 -1.58 10.03
C THR A 159 11.66 -1.27 11.46
N THR A 160 12.01 -2.14 12.40
CA THR A 160 11.51 -2.08 13.78
C THR A 160 12.64 -2.22 14.79
N GLY A 161 13.46 -3.27 14.71
CA GLY A 161 14.47 -3.59 15.71
C GLY A 161 15.53 -2.52 15.92
N VAL A 162 15.90 -1.78 14.88
CA VAL A 162 16.87 -0.67 14.98
C VAL A 162 16.39 0.46 15.88
N ALA A 163 15.08 0.61 16.05
CA ALA A 163 14.48 1.63 16.91
C ALA A 163 14.72 1.38 18.40
N ASP A 164 15.13 0.16 18.78
CA ASP A 164 15.53 -0.15 20.17
C ASP A 164 16.89 0.45 20.53
N TYR A 165 17.67 0.87 19.53
CA TYR A 165 19.06 1.31 19.71
C TYR A 165 19.31 2.76 19.29
N LEU A 166 18.39 3.36 18.54
CA LEU A 166 18.52 4.72 17.99
C LEU A 166 17.25 5.52 18.21
N PRO A 167 17.36 6.86 18.37
CA PRO A 167 16.20 7.74 18.20
C PRO A 167 15.58 7.50 16.83
N ALA A 168 14.27 7.26 16.79
CA ALA A 168 13.57 6.80 15.59
C ALA A 168 12.42 7.74 15.22
N VAL A 169 12.42 8.22 13.99
CA VAL A 169 11.38 9.13 13.46
C VAL A 169 10.94 8.68 12.07
N CYS A 170 9.86 9.24 11.56
CA CYS A 170 9.42 8.94 10.19
C CYS A 170 9.99 9.92 9.16
N GLY A 171 10.21 9.42 7.95
CA GLY A 171 10.45 10.25 6.77
C GLY A 171 9.15 10.79 6.19
N TYR A 172 9.25 11.59 5.14
CA TYR A 172 8.10 12.25 4.49
C TYR A 172 7.10 11.26 3.88
N LEU A 173 7.58 10.11 3.37
CA LEU A 173 6.70 9.12 2.77
C LEU A 173 5.75 8.51 3.83
N ILE A 174 6.29 8.05 4.96
CA ILE A 174 5.47 7.54 6.06
C ILE A 174 4.62 8.65 6.67
N GLN A 175 5.15 9.85 6.85
CA GLN A 175 4.38 11.00 7.34
C GLN A 175 3.13 11.26 6.49
N LYS A 176 3.28 11.23 5.17
CA LYS A 176 2.18 11.43 4.23
C LYS A 176 1.12 10.31 4.32
N GLU A 177 1.56 9.06 4.44
CA GLU A 177 0.66 7.91 4.63
C GLU A 177 -0.15 8.04 5.94
N ILE A 178 0.51 8.35 7.04
CA ILE A 178 -0.12 8.58 8.34
C ILE A 178 -1.12 9.74 8.25
N GLN A 179 -0.73 10.84 7.61
CA GLN A 179 -1.57 12.03 7.49
C GLN A 179 -2.85 11.75 6.71
N PHE A 180 -2.75 11.09 5.56
CA PHE A 180 -3.92 10.81 4.74
C PHE A 180 -4.78 9.68 5.29
N MET A 181 -4.20 8.51 5.53
CA MET A 181 -4.99 7.35 6.00
C MET A 181 -5.43 7.50 7.45
N GLY A 182 -4.54 7.96 8.32
CA GLY A 182 -4.88 8.23 9.71
C GLY A 182 -5.93 9.31 9.84
N GLY A 183 -5.77 10.41 9.12
CA GLY A 183 -6.76 11.49 9.09
C GLY A 183 -8.13 11.04 8.61
N ALA A 184 -8.18 10.21 7.56
CA ALA A 184 -9.43 9.65 7.07
C ALA A 184 -10.12 8.71 8.07
N LEU A 185 -9.36 7.92 8.82
CA LEU A 185 -9.91 6.99 9.81
C LEU A 185 -10.34 7.66 11.12
N GLU A 186 -9.62 8.72 11.55
CA GLU A 186 -9.86 9.38 12.82
C GLU A 186 -10.84 10.55 12.72
N ASN A 187 -10.71 11.37 11.67
CA ASN A 187 -11.52 12.58 11.50
C ASN A 187 -11.85 12.84 10.02
N PRO A 188 -12.63 11.97 9.36
CA PRO A 188 -12.96 12.11 7.95
C PRO A 188 -13.85 13.33 7.71
N LYS A 189 -13.67 14.00 6.58
CA LYS A 189 -14.67 14.89 6.01
C LYS A 189 -15.82 14.04 5.49
N ARG A 190 -17.02 14.25 6.03
CA ARG A 190 -18.21 13.45 5.66
C ARG A 190 -18.95 14.02 4.46
N PRO A 191 -19.67 13.19 3.69
CA PRO A 191 -19.79 11.74 3.85
C PRO A 191 -18.48 10.99 3.62
N PHE A 192 -18.23 9.97 4.44
CA PHE A 192 -17.08 9.09 4.28
C PHE A 192 -17.49 7.81 3.54
N VAL A 193 -16.97 7.63 2.35
CA VAL A 193 -17.27 6.49 1.46
C VAL A 193 -16.04 5.60 1.35
N ALA A 194 -16.20 4.32 1.64
CA ALA A 194 -15.20 3.30 1.36
C ALA A 194 -15.64 2.46 0.17
N ILE A 195 -14.71 2.19 -0.74
CA ILE A 195 -14.89 1.37 -1.92
C ILE A 195 -13.93 0.20 -1.83
N LEU A 196 -14.47 -1.01 -1.70
CA LEU A 196 -13.70 -2.23 -1.60
C LEU A 196 -14.02 -3.17 -2.76
N GLY A 197 -13.00 -3.70 -3.36
CA GLY A 197 -13.09 -4.67 -4.44
C GLY A 197 -12.03 -5.76 -4.29
N GLY A 198 -11.90 -6.57 -5.33
CA GLY A 198 -10.97 -7.70 -5.34
C GLY A 198 -11.71 -9.04 -5.37
N ALA A 199 -10.95 -10.14 -5.33
CA ALA A 199 -11.49 -11.47 -5.57
C ALA A 199 -12.16 -12.12 -4.34
N LYS A 200 -11.64 -11.84 -3.14
CA LYS A 200 -11.96 -12.61 -1.93
C LYS A 200 -12.46 -11.75 -0.77
N VAL A 201 -13.57 -12.16 -0.17
CA VAL A 201 -14.08 -11.59 1.09
C VAL A 201 -13.09 -11.82 2.24
N SER A 202 -12.49 -13.01 2.30
CA SER A 202 -11.55 -13.39 3.37
C SER A 202 -10.38 -12.41 3.52
N ASP A 203 -9.94 -11.79 2.44
CA ASP A 203 -8.85 -10.81 2.46
C ASP A 203 -9.29 -9.43 2.99
N LYS A 204 -10.59 -9.20 3.14
CA LYS A 204 -11.18 -7.88 3.47
C LYS A 204 -12.05 -7.87 4.74
N ILE A 205 -12.25 -9.01 5.40
CA ILE A 205 -13.13 -9.08 6.58
C ILE A 205 -12.72 -8.09 7.66
N GLY A 206 -11.43 -8.04 7.99
CA GLY A 206 -10.92 -7.11 9.00
C GLY A 206 -11.11 -5.65 8.60
N VAL A 207 -10.86 -5.33 7.33
CA VAL A 207 -11.07 -3.98 6.77
C VAL A 207 -12.54 -3.58 6.85
N ILE A 208 -13.45 -4.46 6.40
CA ILE A 208 -14.90 -4.18 6.43
C ILE A 208 -15.35 -3.96 7.87
N THR A 209 -14.97 -4.84 8.79
CA THR A 209 -15.36 -4.75 10.21
C THR A 209 -14.92 -3.42 10.82
N ASN A 210 -13.68 -2.99 10.59
CA ASN A 210 -13.18 -1.72 11.12
C ASN A 210 -13.85 -0.51 10.45
N LEU A 211 -14.05 -0.56 9.13
CA LEU A 211 -14.64 0.56 8.39
C LEU A 211 -16.14 0.75 8.67
N LEU A 212 -16.89 -0.31 8.99
CA LEU A 212 -18.30 -0.20 9.35
C LEU A 212 -18.56 0.70 10.57
N ASP A 213 -17.58 0.87 11.44
CA ASP A 213 -17.67 1.80 12.57
C ASP A 213 -17.36 3.26 12.19
N LYS A 214 -16.92 3.51 10.97
CA LYS A 214 -16.33 4.79 10.57
C LYS A 214 -17.01 5.44 9.37
N VAL A 215 -17.48 4.66 8.42
CA VAL A 215 -18.00 5.14 7.13
C VAL A 215 -19.50 5.40 7.16
N ASP A 216 -19.95 6.28 6.27
CA ASP A 216 -21.36 6.52 5.99
C ASP A 216 -21.87 5.54 4.91
N THR A 217 -21.01 5.20 3.96
CA THR A 217 -21.31 4.30 2.84
C THR A 217 -20.14 3.34 2.60
N LEU A 218 -20.45 2.07 2.42
CA LEU A 218 -19.52 1.04 2.01
C LEU A 218 -19.98 0.44 0.68
N ILE A 219 -19.11 0.55 -0.34
CA ILE A 219 -19.32 0.03 -1.69
C ILE A 219 -18.50 -1.24 -1.86
N ILE A 220 -19.13 -2.31 -2.29
CA ILE A 220 -18.50 -3.60 -2.57
C ILE A 220 -18.62 -3.93 -4.05
N GLY A 221 -17.47 -4.18 -4.69
CA GLY A 221 -17.38 -4.64 -6.07
C GLY A 221 -16.39 -5.79 -6.22
N GLY A 222 -16.11 -6.16 -7.45
CA GLY A 222 -15.20 -7.25 -7.76
C GLY A 222 -15.77 -8.64 -7.42
N GLY A 223 -14.91 -9.65 -7.47
CA GLY A 223 -15.31 -11.04 -7.22
C GLY A 223 -15.88 -11.30 -5.83
N MET A 224 -15.43 -10.54 -4.83
CA MET A 224 -15.94 -10.65 -3.45
C MET A 224 -17.43 -10.30 -3.34
N ALA A 225 -17.98 -9.50 -4.22
CA ALA A 225 -19.40 -9.12 -4.20
C ALA A 225 -20.31 -10.31 -4.38
N TYR A 226 -19.90 -11.35 -5.10
CA TYR A 226 -20.75 -12.52 -5.38
C TYR A 226 -20.97 -13.38 -4.13
N THR A 227 -20.04 -13.42 -3.19
CA THR A 227 -20.26 -14.05 -1.90
C THR A 227 -21.34 -13.32 -1.10
N PHE A 228 -21.37 -11.99 -1.10
CA PHE A 228 -22.46 -11.21 -0.49
C PHE A 228 -23.80 -11.43 -1.20
N MET A 229 -23.81 -11.44 -2.54
CA MET A 229 -25.00 -11.67 -3.33
C MET A 229 -25.58 -13.06 -3.04
N LYS A 230 -24.75 -14.09 -2.96
CA LYS A 230 -25.16 -15.45 -2.58
C LYS A 230 -25.70 -15.50 -1.15
N ALA A 231 -25.09 -14.78 -0.22
CA ALA A 231 -25.57 -14.66 1.16
C ALA A 231 -26.98 -14.04 1.24
N GLN A 232 -27.33 -13.18 0.29
CA GLN A 232 -28.68 -12.61 0.16
C GLN A 232 -29.68 -13.50 -0.59
N GLY A 233 -29.26 -14.68 -1.07
CA GLY A 233 -30.11 -15.63 -1.77
C GLY A 233 -30.14 -15.49 -3.30
N HIS A 234 -29.28 -14.62 -3.88
CA HIS A 234 -29.19 -14.46 -5.35
C HIS A 234 -28.37 -15.59 -5.98
N ALA A 235 -28.76 -16.01 -7.18
CA ALA A 235 -27.98 -16.93 -7.98
C ALA A 235 -26.73 -16.21 -8.53
N ILE A 236 -25.58 -16.87 -8.47
CA ILE A 236 -24.30 -16.29 -8.94
C ILE A 236 -23.64 -17.09 -10.04
N GLY A 237 -24.29 -18.14 -10.56
CA GLY A 237 -23.75 -19.01 -11.62
C GLY A 237 -22.41 -19.60 -11.23
N SER A 238 -21.43 -19.48 -12.13
CA SER A 238 -20.06 -19.96 -11.93
C SER A 238 -19.13 -18.87 -11.39
N SER A 239 -19.66 -17.79 -10.82
CA SER A 239 -18.89 -16.69 -10.23
C SER A 239 -18.05 -17.15 -9.04
N LEU A 240 -17.00 -16.37 -8.72
CA LEU A 240 -16.20 -16.62 -7.51
C LEU A 240 -17.09 -16.67 -6.27
N LEU A 241 -16.87 -17.67 -5.43
CA LEU A 241 -17.60 -17.88 -4.20
C LEU A 241 -16.67 -18.42 -3.12
N GLU A 242 -16.69 -17.81 -1.95
CA GLU A 242 -16.15 -18.36 -0.72
C GLU A 242 -17.30 -18.88 0.15
N GLU A 243 -17.64 -20.15 -0.04
CA GLU A 243 -18.81 -20.77 0.60
C GLU A 243 -18.71 -20.79 2.13
N ASP A 244 -17.51 -20.95 2.66
CA ASP A 244 -17.19 -20.89 4.08
C ASP A 244 -17.28 -19.48 4.68
N LYS A 245 -17.48 -18.45 3.86
CA LYS A 245 -17.61 -17.04 4.26
C LYS A 245 -19.04 -16.49 4.15
N LEU A 246 -20.02 -17.31 3.76
CA LEU A 246 -21.40 -16.86 3.63
C LEU A 246 -21.97 -16.33 4.95
N ASP A 247 -21.71 -17.01 6.07
CA ASP A 247 -22.19 -16.55 7.38
C ASP A 247 -21.52 -15.25 7.81
N ALA A 248 -20.23 -15.10 7.54
CA ALA A 248 -19.51 -13.84 7.77
C ALA A 248 -20.08 -12.70 6.92
N ALA A 249 -20.40 -12.96 5.64
CA ALA A 249 -21.03 -11.98 4.75
C ALA A 249 -22.41 -11.55 5.26
N LYS A 250 -23.26 -12.48 5.71
CA LYS A 250 -24.55 -12.18 6.33
C LYS A 250 -24.40 -11.32 7.58
N GLN A 251 -23.41 -11.63 8.42
CA GLN A 251 -23.14 -10.86 9.63
C GLN A 251 -22.70 -9.43 9.31
N MET A 252 -21.83 -9.24 8.32
CA MET A 252 -21.39 -7.91 7.89
C MET A 252 -22.55 -7.06 7.35
N LEU A 253 -23.46 -7.64 6.59
CA LEU A 253 -24.67 -6.97 6.11
C LEU A 253 -25.59 -6.56 7.28
N ALA A 254 -25.80 -7.44 8.25
CA ALA A 254 -26.58 -7.14 9.44
C ALA A 254 -25.93 -6.05 10.31
N ASP A 255 -24.61 -6.09 10.47
CA ASP A 255 -23.86 -5.08 11.21
C ASP A 255 -23.96 -3.70 10.55
N ALA A 256 -23.87 -3.64 9.22
CA ALA A 256 -24.04 -2.42 8.46
C ALA A 256 -25.44 -1.80 8.68
N GLU A 257 -26.48 -2.61 8.59
CA GLU A 257 -27.87 -2.16 8.85
C GLU A 257 -28.02 -1.62 10.27
N LYS A 258 -27.52 -2.36 11.26
CA LYS A 258 -27.56 -1.97 12.68
C LYS A 258 -26.83 -0.65 12.94
N LYS A 259 -25.74 -0.39 12.22
CA LYS A 259 -24.91 0.81 12.36
C LYS A 259 -25.39 1.97 11.49
N GLY A 260 -26.41 1.77 10.66
CA GLY A 260 -26.93 2.79 9.75
C GLY A 260 -25.98 3.11 8.59
N VAL A 261 -25.10 2.17 8.22
CA VAL A 261 -24.20 2.30 7.09
C VAL A 261 -24.89 1.83 5.81
N ALA A 262 -24.87 2.65 4.76
CA ALA A 262 -25.33 2.25 3.44
C ALA A 262 -24.36 1.24 2.85
N PHE A 263 -24.77 -0.01 2.70
CA PHE A 263 -23.96 -1.10 2.14
C PHE A 263 -24.41 -1.37 0.71
N LEU A 264 -23.64 -0.90 -0.27
CA LEU A 264 -23.99 -0.96 -1.68
C LEU A 264 -23.34 -2.16 -2.36
N LEU A 265 -24.18 -3.02 -2.92
CA LEU A 265 -23.81 -4.18 -3.72
C LEU A 265 -24.24 -3.98 -5.18
N PRO A 266 -23.60 -4.68 -6.15
CA PRO A 266 -24.02 -4.61 -7.54
C PRO A 266 -25.50 -4.99 -7.74
N LYS A 267 -26.25 -4.15 -8.46
CA LYS A 267 -27.64 -4.41 -8.89
C LYS A 267 -27.70 -5.11 -10.23
N ASP A 268 -26.71 -4.88 -11.08
CA ASP A 268 -26.51 -5.53 -12.35
C ASP A 268 -25.04 -5.90 -12.54
N ASN A 269 -24.79 -6.85 -13.42
CA ASN A 269 -23.44 -7.37 -13.64
C ASN A 269 -23.17 -7.57 -15.13
N ARG A 270 -21.95 -7.26 -15.56
CA ARG A 270 -21.40 -7.76 -16.82
C ARG A 270 -20.86 -9.15 -16.57
N ILE A 271 -21.37 -10.12 -17.33
CA ILE A 271 -21.04 -11.52 -17.18
C ILE A 271 -20.35 -12.07 -18.42
N GLY A 272 -19.53 -13.10 -18.24
CA GLY A 272 -18.87 -13.86 -19.29
C GLY A 272 -19.21 -15.34 -19.19
N ASP A 273 -19.19 -16.05 -20.31
CA ASP A 273 -19.37 -17.49 -20.36
C ASP A 273 -18.07 -18.27 -20.07
N LYS A 274 -16.94 -17.58 -20.02
CA LYS A 274 -15.63 -18.10 -19.61
C LYS A 274 -14.73 -16.94 -19.14
N PHE A 275 -13.71 -17.25 -18.37
CA PHE A 275 -12.71 -16.28 -17.95
C PHE A 275 -11.65 -16.08 -19.04
N ALA A 276 -11.98 -15.30 -20.06
CA ALA A 276 -11.11 -15.01 -21.20
C ALA A 276 -11.56 -13.73 -21.94
N GLU A 277 -10.61 -13.06 -22.61
CA GLU A 277 -10.91 -11.86 -23.41
C GLU A 277 -11.87 -12.10 -24.58
N ASP A 278 -11.84 -13.31 -25.14
CA ASP A 278 -12.69 -13.72 -26.26
C ASP A 278 -14.03 -14.31 -25.81
N CYS A 279 -14.40 -14.21 -24.52
CA CYS A 279 -15.67 -14.72 -24.01
C CYS A 279 -16.87 -13.97 -24.62
N ASN A 280 -18.02 -14.65 -24.67
CA ASN A 280 -19.29 -13.97 -24.87
C ASN A 280 -19.63 -13.19 -23.60
N THR A 281 -20.21 -12.00 -23.77
CA THR A 281 -20.56 -11.14 -22.65
C THR A 281 -21.96 -10.58 -22.79
N ARG A 282 -22.64 -10.37 -21.68
CA ARG A 282 -23.92 -9.67 -21.59
C ARG A 282 -24.10 -9.05 -20.22
N VAL A 283 -25.06 -8.16 -20.08
CA VAL A 283 -25.49 -7.58 -18.81
C VAL A 283 -26.70 -8.35 -18.30
N VAL A 284 -26.68 -8.67 -16.99
CA VAL A 284 -27.82 -9.25 -16.29
C VAL A 284 -28.20 -8.37 -15.10
N ASN A 285 -29.49 -8.23 -14.89
CA ASN A 285 -30.05 -7.46 -13.77
C ASN A 285 -30.28 -8.37 -12.54
N GLY A 286 -30.59 -7.77 -11.42
CA GLY A 286 -30.72 -8.20 -10.05
C GLY A 286 -31.18 -9.60 -9.66
N ASP A 287 -31.77 -10.39 -10.55
CA ASP A 287 -32.31 -11.71 -10.19
C ASP A 287 -31.27 -12.84 -10.14
N GLY A 288 -30.04 -12.52 -10.54
CA GLY A 288 -28.94 -13.44 -10.48
C GLY A 288 -28.23 -13.70 -11.79
N ILE A 289 -27.09 -14.38 -11.67
CA ILE A 289 -26.25 -14.79 -12.77
C ILE A 289 -26.63 -16.21 -13.16
N PRO A 290 -26.94 -16.49 -14.47
CA PRO A 290 -27.32 -17.82 -14.91
C PRO A 290 -26.22 -18.85 -14.74
N GLU A 291 -26.60 -20.12 -14.65
CA GLU A 291 -25.66 -21.23 -14.67
C GLU A 291 -24.82 -21.22 -15.92
N GLY A 292 -23.53 -21.53 -15.81
CA GLY A 292 -22.57 -21.50 -16.91
C GLY A 292 -22.02 -20.10 -17.24
N TRP A 293 -22.48 -19.06 -16.55
CA TRP A 293 -21.98 -17.70 -16.65
C TRP A 293 -21.36 -17.25 -15.34
N MET A 294 -20.41 -16.36 -15.42
CA MET A 294 -19.73 -15.78 -14.26
C MET A 294 -19.72 -14.25 -14.32
N GLY A 295 -19.83 -13.64 -13.15
CA GLY A 295 -19.67 -12.20 -13.02
C GLY A 295 -18.22 -11.78 -13.29
N MET A 296 -18.06 -10.74 -14.09
CA MET A 296 -16.76 -10.23 -14.52
C MET A 296 -16.57 -8.74 -14.23
N ASP A 297 -17.66 -7.99 -14.08
CA ASP A 297 -17.65 -6.57 -13.76
C ASP A 297 -19.04 -6.14 -13.27
N ILE A 298 -19.11 -5.00 -12.61
CA ILE A 298 -20.39 -4.35 -12.31
C ILE A 298 -21.06 -3.88 -13.61
N GLY A 299 -22.40 -3.80 -13.59
CA GLY A 299 -23.18 -3.35 -14.74
C GLY A 299 -23.39 -1.83 -14.76
N PRO A 300 -24.01 -1.31 -15.83
CA PRO A 300 -24.22 0.13 -16.04
C PRO A 300 -25.10 0.80 -14.98
N GLU A 301 -26.10 0.09 -14.45
CA GLU A 301 -26.95 0.61 -13.38
C GLU A 301 -26.16 0.77 -12.09
N THR A 302 -25.37 -0.23 -11.75
CA THR A 302 -24.46 -0.20 -10.60
C THR A 302 -23.41 0.90 -10.71
N GLU A 303 -22.84 1.09 -11.90
CA GLU A 303 -21.90 2.21 -12.17
C GLU A 303 -22.51 3.56 -11.81
N ARG A 304 -23.74 3.80 -12.21
CA ARG A 304 -24.44 5.07 -11.90
C ARG A 304 -24.70 5.23 -10.41
N GLU A 305 -25.19 4.21 -9.75
CA GLU A 305 -25.45 4.25 -8.30
C GLU A 305 -24.18 4.46 -7.49
N PHE A 306 -23.12 3.74 -7.81
CA PHE A 306 -21.84 3.88 -7.14
C PHE A 306 -21.21 5.25 -7.41
N ALA A 307 -21.26 5.72 -8.66
CA ALA A 307 -20.78 7.05 -9.02
C ALA A 307 -21.53 8.17 -8.32
N GLU A 308 -22.84 8.03 -8.11
CA GLU A 308 -23.64 9.00 -7.36
C GLU A 308 -23.19 9.07 -5.90
N ALA A 309 -23.05 7.91 -5.22
CA ALA A 309 -22.58 7.85 -3.85
C ALA A 309 -21.17 8.45 -3.70
N VAL A 310 -20.26 8.15 -4.63
CA VAL A 310 -18.89 8.69 -4.68
C VAL A 310 -18.90 10.19 -4.93
N GLY A 311 -19.75 10.68 -5.82
CA GLY A 311 -19.84 12.10 -6.18
C GLY A 311 -20.22 13.02 -5.04
N HIS A 312 -20.92 12.53 -4.03
CA HIS A 312 -21.30 13.28 -2.84
C HIS A 312 -20.32 13.15 -1.66
N ALA A 313 -19.27 12.36 -1.80
CA ALA A 313 -18.32 12.08 -0.74
C ALA A 313 -17.47 13.29 -0.35
N GLY A 314 -17.15 13.41 0.93
CA GLY A 314 -16.13 14.32 1.45
C GLY A 314 -14.76 13.63 1.58
N THR A 315 -14.78 12.34 1.91
CA THR A 315 -13.58 11.49 2.01
C THR A 315 -13.88 10.15 1.33
N ILE A 316 -12.91 9.65 0.57
CA ILE A 316 -13.00 8.37 -0.13
C ILE A 316 -11.75 7.56 0.18
N ILE A 317 -11.96 6.30 0.56
CA ILE A 317 -10.91 5.26 0.56
C ILE A 317 -11.31 4.22 -0.47
N TRP A 318 -10.42 3.91 -1.40
CA TRP A 318 -10.64 2.89 -2.43
C TRP A 318 -9.53 1.85 -2.42
N ASN A 319 -9.90 0.58 -2.27
CA ASN A 319 -9.00 -0.56 -2.29
C ASN A 319 -9.63 -1.75 -3.02
N GLY A 320 -9.17 -2.02 -4.23
CA GLY A 320 -9.61 -3.13 -5.07
C GLY A 320 -10.51 -2.71 -6.24
N PRO A 321 -10.32 -3.33 -7.42
CA PRO A 321 -11.09 -3.01 -8.62
C PRO A 321 -12.52 -3.56 -8.55
N MET A 322 -13.39 -3.03 -9.41
CA MET A 322 -14.80 -3.42 -9.49
C MET A 322 -15.05 -4.62 -10.41
N GLY A 323 -14.07 -4.99 -11.21
CA GLY A 323 -14.16 -6.10 -12.16
C GLY A 323 -12.78 -6.52 -12.65
N VAL A 324 -12.76 -7.40 -13.64
CA VAL A 324 -11.53 -7.88 -14.29
C VAL A 324 -11.04 -6.82 -15.28
N PHE A 325 -10.55 -5.70 -14.74
CA PHE A 325 -10.21 -4.50 -15.49
C PHE A 325 -9.03 -4.67 -16.47
N GLU A 326 -8.26 -5.74 -16.32
CA GLU A 326 -7.20 -6.10 -17.26
C GLU A 326 -7.76 -6.46 -18.65
N MET A 327 -9.00 -6.95 -18.69
CA MET A 327 -9.74 -7.22 -19.91
C MET A 327 -10.60 -6.01 -20.26
N ASP A 328 -10.41 -5.43 -21.43
CA ASP A 328 -11.11 -4.19 -21.84
C ASP A 328 -12.65 -4.28 -21.76
N LYS A 329 -13.22 -5.45 -22.04
CA LYS A 329 -14.66 -5.71 -21.91
C LYS A 329 -15.20 -5.52 -20.48
N PHE A 330 -14.35 -5.68 -19.50
CA PHE A 330 -14.69 -5.69 -18.07
C PHE A 330 -13.98 -4.60 -17.27
N ALA A 331 -13.48 -3.59 -17.98
CA ALA A 331 -12.85 -2.40 -17.38
C ALA A 331 -13.84 -1.27 -17.08
N GLY A 332 -15.05 -1.36 -17.60
CA GLY A 332 -16.05 -0.28 -17.55
C GLY A 332 -16.39 0.16 -16.13
N GLY A 333 -16.63 -0.80 -15.23
CA GLY A 333 -16.98 -0.51 -13.84
C GLY A 333 -15.86 0.18 -13.08
N THR A 334 -14.64 -0.33 -13.19
CA THR A 334 -13.47 0.28 -12.56
C THR A 334 -13.18 1.67 -13.12
N ASN A 335 -13.35 1.85 -14.43
CA ASN A 335 -13.20 3.15 -15.08
C ASN A 335 -14.25 4.17 -14.58
N ALA A 336 -15.50 3.75 -14.48
CA ALA A 336 -16.59 4.60 -13.98
C ALA A 336 -16.31 5.08 -12.55
N ILE A 337 -15.84 4.18 -11.68
CA ILE A 337 -15.45 4.54 -10.31
C ILE A 337 -14.24 5.48 -10.29
N ALA A 338 -13.21 5.20 -11.06
CA ALA A 338 -12.03 6.07 -11.13
C ALA A 338 -12.40 7.49 -11.58
N ASN A 339 -13.26 7.60 -12.59
CA ASN A 339 -13.76 8.90 -13.06
C ASN A 339 -14.59 9.61 -11.98
N ALA A 340 -15.50 8.90 -11.30
CA ALA A 340 -16.32 9.47 -10.25
C ALA A 340 -15.47 9.99 -9.07
N VAL A 341 -14.46 9.22 -8.66
CA VAL A 341 -13.50 9.64 -7.61
C VAL A 341 -12.73 10.89 -8.06
N ALA A 342 -12.23 10.90 -9.28
CA ALA A 342 -11.47 12.03 -9.83
C ALA A 342 -12.29 13.34 -9.89
N GLU A 343 -13.58 13.24 -10.19
CA GLU A 343 -14.50 14.39 -10.34
C GLU A 343 -15.19 14.78 -9.01
N SER A 344 -15.09 13.97 -7.96
CA SER A 344 -15.84 14.16 -6.71
C SER A 344 -15.42 15.40 -5.89
N GLY A 345 -14.19 15.88 -6.04
CA GLY A 345 -13.61 16.91 -5.16
C GLY A 345 -13.34 16.44 -3.74
N ALA A 346 -13.55 15.16 -3.43
CA ALA A 346 -13.29 14.56 -2.13
C ALA A 346 -11.78 14.39 -1.86
N ILE A 347 -11.43 14.25 -0.59
CA ILE A 347 -10.11 13.71 -0.21
C ILE A 347 -10.11 12.23 -0.59
N SER A 348 -9.38 11.87 -1.64
CA SER A 348 -9.36 10.52 -2.20
C SER A 348 -8.05 9.80 -1.91
N ILE A 349 -8.15 8.61 -1.31
CA ILE A 349 -7.03 7.77 -0.92
C ILE A 349 -7.17 6.43 -1.62
N ILE A 350 -6.18 6.09 -2.46
CA ILE A 350 -6.17 4.87 -3.23
C ILE A 350 -5.12 3.93 -2.65
N GLY A 351 -5.53 2.74 -2.28
CA GLY A 351 -4.65 1.68 -1.77
C GLY A 351 -4.83 0.37 -2.54
N GLY A 352 -3.83 -0.50 -2.41
CA GLY A 352 -3.80 -1.78 -3.11
C GLY A 352 -3.23 -1.70 -4.53
N GLY A 353 -2.44 -2.71 -4.91
CA GLY A 353 -1.72 -2.72 -6.18
C GLY A 353 -2.62 -2.62 -7.40
N ASP A 354 -3.74 -3.34 -7.39
CA ASP A 354 -4.68 -3.38 -8.52
C ASP A 354 -5.41 -2.05 -8.73
N SER A 355 -5.84 -1.40 -7.64
CA SER A 355 -6.49 -0.09 -7.71
C SER A 355 -5.53 0.98 -8.22
N VAL A 356 -4.29 0.96 -7.72
CA VAL A 356 -3.24 1.88 -8.17
C VAL A 356 -2.91 1.65 -9.64
N ALA A 357 -2.79 0.38 -10.06
CA ALA A 357 -2.58 0.03 -11.46
C ALA A 357 -3.75 0.51 -12.34
N ALA A 358 -4.99 0.34 -11.89
CA ALA A 358 -6.18 0.79 -12.60
C ALA A 358 -6.19 2.31 -12.79
N VAL A 359 -6.06 3.10 -11.73
CA VAL A 359 -6.07 4.57 -11.84
C VAL A 359 -4.91 5.10 -12.67
N THR A 360 -3.75 4.44 -12.62
CA THR A 360 -2.58 4.80 -13.44
C THR A 360 -2.82 4.50 -14.91
N LYS A 361 -3.31 3.30 -15.24
CA LYS A 361 -3.65 2.89 -16.61
C LYS A 361 -4.69 3.81 -17.24
N LEU A 362 -5.68 4.23 -16.45
CA LEU A 362 -6.78 5.08 -16.90
C LEU A 362 -6.44 6.58 -16.90
N GLY A 363 -5.24 6.97 -16.46
CA GLY A 363 -4.77 8.36 -16.49
C GLY A 363 -5.34 9.26 -15.38
N TYR A 364 -5.84 8.69 -14.28
CA TYR A 364 -6.42 9.43 -13.15
C TYR A 364 -5.52 9.57 -11.93
N ALA A 365 -4.31 9.02 -11.96
CA ALA A 365 -3.41 9.00 -10.80
C ALA A 365 -3.15 10.40 -10.22
N ASP A 366 -2.93 11.40 -11.08
CA ASP A 366 -2.65 12.80 -10.66
C ASP A 366 -3.88 13.52 -10.10
N LYS A 367 -5.07 12.98 -10.28
CA LYS A 367 -6.33 13.52 -9.75
C LYS A 367 -6.68 12.97 -8.36
N MET A 368 -5.94 11.98 -7.88
CA MET A 368 -6.13 11.42 -6.54
C MET A 368 -5.36 12.23 -5.48
N SER A 369 -5.94 12.43 -4.31
CA SER A 369 -5.29 13.16 -3.23
C SER A 369 -4.07 12.44 -2.70
N HIS A 370 -4.16 11.11 -2.58
CA HIS A 370 -3.07 10.26 -2.13
C HIS A 370 -3.17 8.86 -2.74
N ILE A 371 -2.05 8.38 -3.27
CA ILE A 371 -1.89 6.99 -3.69
C ILE A 371 -0.95 6.33 -2.71
N SER A 372 -1.46 5.36 -1.94
CA SER A 372 -0.65 4.65 -0.95
C SER A 372 0.40 3.77 -1.61
N THR A 373 1.59 3.79 -1.06
CA THR A 373 2.70 2.92 -1.46
C THR A 373 2.68 1.58 -0.74
N GLY A 374 1.71 1.36 0.16
CA GLY A 374 1.80 0.37 1.21
C GLY A 374 1.31 -1.04 0.91
N GLY A 375 0.56 -1.31 -0.14
CA GLY A 375 0.04 -2.66 -0.39
C GLY A 375 -0.59 -3.31 0.85
N GLY A 376 0.06 -4.36 1.39
CA GLY A 376 -0.37 -5.06 2.60
C GLY A 376 -0.40 -4.18 3.85
N ALA A 377 0.56 -3.26 3.98
CA ALA A 377 0.58 -2.33 5.11
C ALA A 377 -0.64 -1.39 5.10
N SER A 378 -1.08 -0.96 3.91
CA SER A 378 -2.31 -0.16 3.78
C SER A 378 -3.54 -0.93 4.25
N LEU A 379 -3.65 -2.21 3.89
CA LEU A 379 -4.76 -3.05 4.34
C LEU A 379 -4.76 -3.21 5.86
N GLU A 380 -3.64 -3.56 6.46
CA GLU A 380 -3.54 -3.70 7.91
C GLU A 380 -3.82 -2.39 8.64
N PHE A 381 -3.41 -1.26 8.07
CA PHE A 381 -3.76 0.06 8.60
C PHE A 381 -5.27 0.31 8.57
N LEU A 382 -5.93 -0.05 7.46
CA LEU A 382 -7.39 0.05 7.32
C LEU A 382 -8.16 -0.92 8.22
N GLU A 383 -7.55 -2.04 8.59
CA GLU A 383 -8.08 -2.96 9.61
C GLU A 383 -7.99 -2.39 11.04
N GLY A 384 -7.28 -1.29 11.22
CA GLY A 384 -7.01 -0.71 12.54
C GLY A 384 -5.91 -1.44 13.32
N LEU A 385 -5.11 -2.25 12.63
CA LEU A 385 -3.98 -2.97 13.25
C LEU A 385 -2.80 -2.03 13.47
N GLU A 386 -2.06 -2.30 14.55
CA GLU A 386 -0.81 -1.61 14.80
C GLU A 386 0.26 -2.06 13.81
N LEU A 387 0.90 -1.08 13.14
CA LEU A 387 2.02 -1.35 12.26
C LEU A 387 3.34 -1.23 13.03
N PRO A 388 4.10 -2.33 13.23
CA PRO A 388 5.30 -2.30 14.05
C PRO A 388 6.33 -1.26 13.62
N GLY A 389 6.50 -1.08 12.30
CA GLY A 389 7.43 -0.11 11.74
C GLY A 389 7.03 1.37 11.93
N ILE A 390 5.79 1.63 12.38
CA ILE A 390 5.34 2.96 12.77
C ILE A 390 5.27 3.07 14.30
N ALA A 391 4.77 2.02 14.96
CA ALA A 391 4.62 1.99 16.41
C ALA A 391 5.94 2.20 17.15
N CYS A 392 7.05 1.70 16.59
CA CYS A 392 8.40 1.86 17.16
C CYS A 392 8.97 3.29 17.07
N LEU A 393 8.36 4.17 16.28
CA LEU A 393 8.80 5.55 16.13
C LEU A 393 8.36 6.42 17.32
N GLU A 394 9.16 7.43 17.62
CA GLU A 394 8.89 8.36 18.72
C GLU A 394 7.62 9.19 18.46
N ASP A 395 6.83 9.39 19.50
CA ASP A 395 5.69 10.32 19.50
C ASP A 395 6.15 11.77 19.69
N LYS A 396 5.37 12.72 19.13
CA LYS A 396 5.56 14.18 19.36
C LYS A 396 5.22 14.56 20.77
#